data_54d66fae3b41e7eab62886dfce812dac
#
_entry.id   54d66fae3b41e7eab62886dfce812dac
#
_cell.length_a   1.000
_cell.length_b   1.000
_cell.length_c   1.000
_cell.angle_alpha   90.00
_cell.angle_beta   90.00
_cell.angle_gamma   90.00
#
_symmetry.space_group_name_H-M   'P 1'
#
loop_
_entity.id
_entity.type
_entity.pdbx_description
1 polymer ?
#
loop_
_entity_poly.entity_id
_entity_poly.type
_entity_poly.pdbx_seq_one_letter_code
_entity_poly.pdbx_strand_id
1 'polypeptide(L)'
;MKLPAFAFKTIIALSRLLPFYLLLYKDNRQQILKDLYYNYHHKYDKLLTKIKKNGFGNISCNDLKTIIPFLEKAGYHEELQKSLSEAIKKYPDNSFFNMYFARFYHFKNNIDEAFRMATKSLELDSQNTQSAALMITLKYINDKRNKADKFALELLTKYPLNIKVLLSVCYRCASKDQFKAILEIWQTALKKGNNSNKLYVQTVPHLVTAAARANMFKEGIDLSFKASLMILQKKVILTKFPKSLRNKYSDIAIRDICEVFNSCKVPFFFAAGTALGFIREGKVLEHDADIDVGIMEKDWAADIIMDAFNRHPHFLLEEPHPDNPKIGLVHCGGADIDIFRFYKENDSFYHNGGFVRWKNSIFNTKKYSFDRAEFFLPDPADKYLTENYGNWKLPDPQFDAFLYAPN
;
A
#
# COMPACT_ATOMS: atom_id res chain seq x y z
N MET A 1 -12.68 34.16 4.30
CA MET A 1 -12.04 34.72 3.09
C MET A 1 -11.86 33.58 2.08
N LYS A 2 -12.60 33.58 0.96
CA LYS A 2 -12.52 32.52 -0.06
C LYS A 2 -11.27 32.74 -0.91
N LEU A 3 -10.33 31.81 -0.86
CA LEU A 3 -9.15 31.82 -1.71
C LEU A 3 -9.54 31.51 -3.19
N PRO A 4 -9.04 32.28 -4.16
CA PRO A 4 -9.32 32.06 -5.57
C PRO A 4 -8.76 30.71 -6.08
N ALA A 5 -9.37 30.12 -7.10
CA ALA A 5 -8.94 28.84 -7.68
C ALA A 5 -7.48 28.81 -8.16
N PHE A 6 -6.89 29.96 -8.47
CA PHE A 6 -5.47 30.13 -8.79
C PHE A 6 -4.58 29.82 -7.58
N ALA A 7 -4.95 30.27 -6.38
CA ALA A 7 -4.22 30.02 -5.16
C ALA A 7 -4.19 28.51 -4.82
N PHE A 8 -5.21 27.76 -5.22
CA PHE A 8 -5.27 26.33 -4.96
C PHE A 8 -4.31 25.51 -5.83
N LYS A 9 -4.13 25.86 -7.11
CA LYS A 9 -3.11 25.25 -7.99
C LYS A 9 -1.69 25.59 -7.50
N THR A 10 -1.49 26.80 -7.01
CA THR A 10 -0.23 27.25 -6.42
C THR A 10 0.05 26.54 -5.10
N ILE A 11 -0.98 26.27 -4.28
CA ILE A 11 -0.83 25.51 -3.02
C ILE A 11 -0.52 24.04 -3.31
N ILE A 12 -1.07 23.43 -4.34
CA ILE A 12 -0.71 22.05 -4.76
C ILE A 12 0.72 22.02 -5.35
N ALA A 13 1.13 23.02 -6.10
CA ALA A 13 2.51 23.15 -6.57
C ALA A 13 3.48 23.44 -5.42
N LEU A 14 3.07 24.29 -4.46
CA LEU A 14 3.81 24.61 -3.24
C LEU A 14 3.75 23.48 -2.20
N SER A 15 2.79 22.56 -2.26
CA SER A 15 2.78 21.37 -1.38
C SER A 15 3.98 20.46 -1.64
N ARG A 16 4.59 20.54 -2.81
CA ARG A 16 5.89 19.92 -3.11
C ARG A 16 7.08 20.66 -2.47
N LEU A 17 6.91 21.94 -2.10
CA LEU A 17 7.87 22.79 -1.39
C LEU A 17 7.49 23.01 0.09
N LEU A 18 6.36 22.47 0.52
CA LEU A 18 5.78 22.63 1.86
C LEU A 18 6.68 22.20 3.03
N PRO A 19 7.61 21.22 2.91
CA PRO A 19 8.52 20.89 4.01
C PRO A 19 9.31 22.10 4.52
N PHE A 20 9.63 23.02 3.64
CA PHE A 20 10.42 24.22 4.01
C PHE A 20 9.58 25.33 4.66
N TYR A 21 8.34 25.50 4.21
CA TYR A 21 7.43 26.53 4.77
C TYR A 21 6.81 26.13 6.11
N LEU A 22 6.59 24.83 6.34
CA LEU A 22 6.02 24.32 7.59
C LEU A 22 7.01 24.30 8.76
N LEU A 23 8.32 24.40 8.48
CA LEU A 23 9.34 24.59 9.51
C LEU A 23 9.29 26.00 10.15
N LEU A 24 8.70 26.98 9.46
CA LEU A 24 8.63 28.36 9.91
C LEU A 24 7.39 28.69 10.77
N TYR A 25 6.36 27.83 10.82
CA TYR A 25 5.12 28.08 11.56
C TYR A 25 4.71 26.89 12.42
N LYS A 26 5.41 26.72 13.53
CA LYS A 26 5.21 25.57 14.44
C LYS A 26 3.81 25.51 15.09
N ASP A 27 3.19 26.65 15.35
CA ASP A 27 1.98 26.75 16.18
C ASP A 27 0.64 26.62 15.41
N ASN A 28 0.65 26.75 14.08
CA ASN A 28 -0.58 26.65 13.26
C ASN A 28 -0.67 25.37 12.40
N ARG A 29 0.24 24.42 12.59
CA ARG A 29 0.29 23.17 11.79
C ARG A 29 -1.02 22.38 11.80
N GLN A 30 -1.57 22.15 12.99
CA GLN A 30 -2.79 21.35 13.14
C GLN A 30 -4.01 21.99 12.47
N GLN A 31 -4.12 23.33 12.54
CA GLN A 31 -5.25 24.03 11.93
C GLN A 31 -5.15 24.04 10.40
N ILE A 32 -3.96 24.30 9.85
CA ILE A 32 -3.73 24.27 8.39
C ILE A 32 -4.00 22.86 7.83
N LEU A 33 -3.67 21.81 8.59
CA LEU A 33 -3.92 20.42 8.20
C LEU A 33 -5.40 20.04 8.27
N LYS A 34 -6.11 20.49 9.30
CA LYS A 34 -7.57 20.37 9.38
C LYS A 34 -8.26 21.08 8.22
N ASP A 35 -7.77 22.26 7.84
CA ASP A 35 -8.32 23.05 6.74
C ASP A 35 -8.02 22.41 5.37
N LEU A 36 -6.83 21.80 5.20
CA LEU A 36 -6.49 21.03 3.99
C LEU A 36 -7.31 19.76 3.88
N TYR A 37 -7.51 19.03 4.98
CA TYR A 37 -8.38 17.85 5.04
C TYR A 37 -9.83 18.21 4.74
N TYR A 38 -10.35 19.24 5.41
CA TYR A 38 -11.69 19.76 5.18
C TYR A 38 -11.87 20.22 3.74
N ASN A 39 -10.89 20.93 3.17
CA ASN A 39 -10.92 21.38 1.78
C ASN A 39 -10.80 20.22 0.79
N TYR A 40 -10.02 19.17 1.12
CA TYR A 40 -9.90 17.97 0.31
C TYR A 40 -11.24 17.23 0.28
N HIS A 41 -11.82 16.91 1.43
CA HIS A 41 -13.14 16.27 1.52
C HIS A 41 -14.26 17.16 0.96
N HIS A 42 -14.25 18.44 1.27
CA HIS A 42 -15.21 19.40 0.76
C HIS A 42 -15.18 19.53 -0.78
N LYS A 43 -14.03 19.33 -1.41
CA LYS A 43 -13.92 19.26 -2.87
C LYS A 43 -14.64 18.03 -3.42
N TYR A 44 -14.48 16.88 -2.79
CA TYR A 44 -15.16 15.65 -3.19
C TYR A 44 -16.65 15.71 -2.86
N ASP A 45 -17.04 16.23 -1.72
CA ASP A 45 -18.44 16.49 -1.36
C ASP A 45 -19.12 17.43 -2.35
N LYS A 46 -18.43 18.48 -2.79
CA LYS A 46 -18.93 19.37 -3.84
C LYS A 46 -19.07 18.65 -5.20
N LEU A 47 -18.10 17.82 -5.55
CA LEU A 47 -18.17 17.03 -6.77
C LEU A 47 -19.27 15.98 -6.67
N LEU A 48 -19.41 15.27 -5.54
CA LEU A 48 -20.52 14.35 -5.30
C LEU A 48 -21.88 15.05 -5.32
N THR A 49 -21.99 16.22 -4.71
CA THR A 49 -23.22 17.03 -4.74
C THR A 49 -23.53 17.50 -6.16
N LYS A 50 -22.54 17.92 -6.92
CA LYS A 50 -22.68 18.29 -8.34
C LYS A 50 -23.16 17.10 -9.18
N ILE A 51 -22.59 15.89 -8.92
CA ILE A 51 -22.99 14.64 -9.56
C ILE A 51 -24.44 14.29 -9.22
N LYS A 52 -24.79 14.32 -7.94
CA LYS A 52 -26.15 14.02 -7.47
C LYS A 52 -27.20 14.99 -8.05
N LYS A 53 -26.83 16.28 -8.22
CA LYS A 53 -27.72 17.31 -8.72
C LYS A 53 -27.85 17.32 -10.26
N ASN A 54 -26.76 17.16 -10.98
CA ASN A 54 -26.68 17.40 -12.43
C ASN A 54 -26.52 16.09 -13.24
N GLY A 55 -26.43 14.94 -12.58
CA GLY A 55 -26.10 13.66 -13.22
C GLY A 55 -24.65 13.60 -13.73
N PHE A 56 -24.22 12.39 -14.10
CA PHE A 56 -22.86 12.13 -14.57
C PHE A 56 -22.58 12.70 -15.97
N GLY A 57 -23.61 12.89 -16.78
CA GLY A 57 -23.48 13.34 -18.19
C GLY A 57 -22.83 14.72 -18.38
N ASN A 58 -22.90 15.59 -17.35
CA ASN A 58 -22.37 16.96 -17.41
C ASN A 58 -21.01 17.14 -16.73
N ILE A 59 -20.30 16.03 -16.41
CA ILE A 59 -19.01 16.09 -15.74
C ILE A 59 -17.87 16.11 -16.75
N SER A 60 -16.87 16.95 -16.50
CA SER A 60 -15.69 17.03 -17.37
C SER A 60 -14.79 15.79 -17.20
N CYS A 61 -13.96 15.49 -18.21
CA CYS A 61 -12.96 14.43 -18.14
C CYS A 61 -12.02 14.59 -16.93
N ASN A 62 -11.61 15.83 -16.63
CA ASN A 62 -10.73 16.10 -15.50
C ASN A 62 -11.42 15.91 -14.15
N ASP A 63 -12.70 16.25 -14.03
CA ASP A 63 -13.48 15.99 -12.81
C ASP A 63 -13.65 14.46 -12.60
N LEU A 64 -13.93 13.71 -13.68
CA LEU A 64 -14.01 12.24 -13.62
C LEU A 64 -12.66 11.61 -13.23
N LYS A 65 -11.54 12.06 -13.81
CA LYS A 65 -10.20 11.61 -13.41
C LYS A 65 -9.86 11.93 -11.95
N THR A 66 -10.49 12.94 -11.40
CA THR A 66 -10.30 13.32 -9.99
C THR A 66 -11.16 12.49 -9.05
N ILE A 67 -12.44 12.27 -9.42
CA ILE A 67 -13.41 11.65 -8.51
C ILE A 67 -13.33 10.11 -8.52
N ILE A 68 -13.05 9.47 -9.65
CA ILE A 68 -13.00 8.01 -9.76
C ILE A 68 -12.00 7.39 -8.76
N PRO A 69 -10.74 7.84 -8.64
CA PRO A 69 -9.82 7.34 -7.63
C PRO A 69 -10.29 7.56 -6.20
N PHE A 70 -11.00 8.64 -5.95
CA PHE A 70 -11.60 8.91 -4.65
C PHE A 70 -12.74 7.95 -4.34
N LEU A 71 -13.67 7.76 -5.27
CA LEU A 71 -14.80 6.84 -5.09
C LEU A 71 -14.33 5.39 -4.86
N GLU A 72 -13.28 4.97 -5.57
CA GLU A 72 -12.68 3.66 -5.37
C GLU A 72 -12.08 3.53 -3.95
N LYS A 73 -11.25 4.51 -3.55
CA LYS A 73 -10.60 4.50 -2.23
C LYS A 73 -11.57 4.68 -1.06
N ALA A 74 -12.66 5.39 -1.27
CA ALA A 74 -13.68 5.63 -0.25
C ALA A 74 -14.77 4.56 -0.21
N GLY A 75 -14.70 3.53 -1.08
CA GLY A 75 -15.67 2.43 -1.10
C GLY A 75 -17.07 2.80 -1.62
N TYR A 76 -17.21 3.92 -2.33
CA TYR A 76 -18.48 4.33 -2.96
C TYR A 76 -18.73 3.54 -4.25
N HIS A 77 -19.01 2.26 -4.12
CA HIS A 77 -19.05 1.32 -5.26
C HIS A 77 -20.15 1.62 -6.28
N GLU A 78 -21.33 2.07 -5.84
CA GLU A 78 -22.42 2.43 -6.78
C GLU A 78 -22.09 3.69 -7.58
N GLU A 79 -21.62 4.73 -6.89
CA GLU A 79 -21.20 5.98 -7.53
C GLU A 79 -19.97 5.75 -8.43
N LEU A 80 -19.05 4.88 -8.02
CA LEU A 80 -17.91 4.47 -8.84
C LEU A 80 -18.38 3.80 -10.13
N GLN A 81 -19.29 2.82 -10.04
CA GLN A 81 -19.83 2.13 -11.19
C GLN A 81 -20.52 3.09 -12.17
N LYS A 82 -21.38 3.97 -11.65
CA LYS A 82 -22.06 4.98 -12.44
C LYS A 82 -21.06 5.93 -13.12
N SER A 83 -20.08 6.42 -12.35
CA SER A 83 -19.02 7.32 -12.87
C SER A 83 -18.18 6.66 -13.97
N LEU A 84 -17.80 5.40 -13.78
CA LEU A 84 -17.02 4.64 -14.76
C LEU A 84 -17.83 4.36 -16.02
N SER A 85 -19.10 3.98 -15.89
CA SER A 85 -19.98 3.71 -17.05
C SER A 85 -20.16 4.96 -17.90
N GLU A 86 -20.39 6.11 -17.30
CA GLU A 86 -20.49 7.38 -18.03
C GLU A 86 -19.13 7.83 -18.61
N ALA A 87 -18.04 7.59 -17.86
CA ALA A 87 -16.70 7.92 -18.34
C ALA A 87 -16.33 7.11 -19.60
N ILE A 88 -16.61 5.81 -19.62
CA ILE A 88 -16.33 4.94 -20.78
C ILE A 88 -17.25 5.30 -21.96
N LYS A 89 -18.53 5.60 -21.70
CA LYS A 89 -19.46 6.03 -22.75
C LYS A 89 -19.00 7.31 -23.43
N LYS A 90 -18.51 8.28 -22.65
CA LYS A 90 -18.12 9.61 -23.14
C LYS A 90 -16.67 9.64 -23.65
N TYR A 91 -15.79 8.82 -23.08
CA TYR A 91 -14.37 8.78 -23.37
C TYR A 91 -13.88 7.33 -23.53
N PRO A 92 -14.38 6.59 -24.56
CA PRO A 92 -14.12 5.15 -24.71
C PRO A 92 -12.65 4.82 -24.93
N ASP A 93 -11.88 5.76 -25.49
CA ASP A 93 -10.46 5.59 -25.82
C ASP A 93 -9.54 6.28 -24.79
N ASN A 94 -10.00 6.41 -23.55
CA ASN A 94 -9.18 6.91 -22.47
C ASN A 94 -8.61 5.74 -21.62
N SER A 95 -7.30 5.53 -21.69
CA SER A 95 -6.59 4.46 -20.98
C SER A 95 -6.86 4.47 -19.47
N PHE A 96 -6.90 5.64 -18.85
CA PHE A 96 -7.15 5.80 -17.43
C PHE A 96 -8.52 5.23 -17.01
N PHE A 97 -9.60 5.55 -17.73
CA PHE A 97 -10.93 5.05 -17.39
C PHE A 97 -11.06 3.55 -17.65
N ASN A 98 -10.46 3.05 -18.72
CA ASN A 98 -10.42 1.61 -19.01
C ASN A 98 -9.68 0.86 -17.89
N MET A 99 -8.57 1.39 -17.37
CA MET A 99 -7.82 0.79 -16.27
C MET A 99 -8.65 0.75 -14.97
N TYR A 100 -9.32 1.86 -14.61
CA TYR A 100 -10.17 1.87 -13.41
C TYR A 100 -11.40 0.97 -13.56
N PHE A 101 -11.93 0.83 -14.75
CA PHE A 101 -13.04 -0.08 -15.00
C PHE A 101 -12.59 -1.55 -14.94
N ALA A 102 -11.37 -1.86 -15.40
CA ALA A 102 -10.76 -3.16 -15.22
C ALA A 102 -10.62 -3.53 -13.73
N ARG A 103 -10.15 -2.59 -12.90
CA ARG A 103 -10.08 -2.78 -11.44
C ARG A 103 -11.44 -3.00 -10.82
N PHE A 104 -12.43 -2.22 -11.23
CA PHE A 104 -13.81 -2.37 -10.75
C PHE A 104 -14.39 -3.74 -11.11
N TYR A 105 -14.21 -4.22 -12.35
CA TYR A 105 -14.66 -5.56 -12.75
C TYR A 105 -13.91 -6.67 -12.00
N HIS A 106 -12.62 -6.51 -11.77
CA HIS A 106 -11.85 -7.43 -10.94
C HIS A 106 -12.43 -7.49 -9.51
N PHE A 107 -12.69 -6.34 -8.91
CA PHE A 107 -13.34 -6.25 -7.60
C PHE A 107 -14.71 -6.95 -7.58
N LYS A 108 -15.47 -6.90 -8.67
CA LYS A 108 -16.76 -7.62 -8.84
C LYS A 108 -16.59 -9.08 -9.24
N ASN A 109 -15.36 -9.61 -9.23
CA ASN A 109 -15.01 -10.96 -9.68
C ASN A 109 -15.44 -11.29 -11.12
N ASN A 110 -15.59 -10.26 -11.96
CA ASN A 110 -15.82 -10.41 -13.40
C ASN A 110 -14.49 -10.37 -14.15
N ILE A 111 -13.80 -11.52 -14.16
CA ILE A 111 -12.40 -11.63 -14.59
C ILE A 111 -12.26 -11.35 -16.09
N ASP A 112 -13.20 -11.83 -16.92
CA ASP A 112 -13.14 -11.66 -18.38
C ASP A 112 -13.27 -10.18 -18.77
N GLU A 113 -14.24 -9.46 -18.21
CA GLU A 113 -14.40 -8.05 -18.46
C GLU A 113 -13.24 -7.22 -17.89
N ALA A 114 -12.74 -7.60 -16.71
CA ALA A 114 -11.54 -6.98 -16.14
C ALA A 114 -10.35 -7.12 -17.09
N PHE A 115 -10.11 -8.31 -17.62
CA PHE A 115 -9.02 -8.56 -18.55
C PHE A 115 -9.20 -7.79 -19.87
N ARG A 116 -10.40 -7.78 -20.43
CA ARG A 116 -10.74 -7.03 -21.65
C ARG A 116 -10.47 -5.54 -21.48
N MET A 117 -10.91 -4.94 -20.38
CA MET A 117 -10.70 -3.52 -20.08
C MET A 117 -9.23 -3.19 -19.82
N ALA A 118 -8.50 -4.06 -19.10
CA ALA A 118 -7.07 -3.89 -18.85
C ALA A 118 -6.27 -3.96 -20.16
N THR A 119 -6.63 -4.88 -21.07
CA THR A 119 -6.03 -5.01 -22.40
C THR A 119 -6.25 -3.73 -23.20
N LYS A 120 -7.50 -3.27 -23.31
CA LYS A 120 -7.81 -2.02 -24.00
C LYS A 120 -7.06 -0.82 -23.42
N SER A 121 -6.96 -0.75 -22.11
CA SER A 121 -6.18 0.31 -21.44
C SER A 121 -4.71 0.29 -21.86
N LEU A 122 -4.09 -0.89 -21.95
CA LEU A 122 -2.68 -1.05 -22.32
C LEU A 122 -2.43 -0.82 -23.82
N GLU A 123 -3.43 -1.12 -24.67
CA GLU A 123 -3.40 -0.79 -26.10
C GLU A 123 -3.45 0.72 -26.35
N LEU A 124 -4.29 1.43 -25.58
CA LEU A 124 -4.43 2.88 -25.66
C LEU A 124 -3.23 3.64 -25.09
N ASP A 125 -2.58 3.07 -24.07
CA ASP A 125 -1.38 3.62 -23.44
C ASP A 125 -0.44 2.47 -23.05
N SER A 126 0.55 2.21 -23.88
CA SER A 126 1.54 1.15 -23.66
C SER A 126 2.42 1.39 -22.42
N GLN A 127 2.39 2.58 -21.83
CA GLN A 127 3.08 2.89 -20.57
C GLN A 127 2.19 2.71 -19.33
N ASN A 128 0.95 2.30 -19.50
CA ASN A 128 0.06 2.01 -18.38
C ASN A 128 0.42 0.66 -17.70
N THR A 129 1.51 0.69 -16.94
CA THR A 129 2.04 -0.50 -16.24
C THR A 129 1.12 -1.01 -15.12
N GLN A 130 0.15 -0.22 -14.67
CA GLN A 130 -0.91 -0.70 -13.74
C GLN A 130 -1.80 -1.72 -14.44
N SER A 131 -2.21 -1.44 -15.67
CA SER A 131 -2.96 -2.41 -16.48
C SER A 131 -2.15 -3.68 -16.76
N ALA A 132 -0.86 -3.55 -17.06
CA ALA A 132 0.02 -4.71 -17.26
C ALA A 132 0.11 -5.58 -15.99
N ALA A 133 0.30 -4.98 -14.82
CA ALA A 133 0.34 -5.68 -13.54
C ALA A 133 -1.01 -6.38 -13.22
N LEU A 134 -2.12 -5.70 -13.47
CA LEU A 134 -3.46 -6.29 -13.29
C LEU A 134 -3.68 -7.46 -14.26
N MET A 135 -3.28 -7.36 -15.53
CA MET A 135 -3.40 -8.46 -16.49
C MET A 135 -2.63 -9.71 -16.05
N ILE A 136 -1.44 -9.55 -15.45
CA ILE A 136 -0.71 -10.67 -14.84
C ILE A 136 -1.56 -11.34 -13.77
N THR A 137 -2.12 -10.55 -12.85
CA THR A 137 -3.00 -11.06 -11.78
C THR A 137 -4.18 -11.84 -12.35
N LEU A 138 -4.89 -11.26 -13.29
CA LEU A 138 -6.08 -11.88 -13.92
C LEU A 138 -5.75 -13.18 -14.66
N LYS A 139 -4.56 -13.25 -15.29
CA LYS A 139 -4.10 -14.48 -15.94
C LYS A 139 -3.85 -15.61 -14.94
N TYR A 140 -3.30 -15.32 -13.77
CA TYR A 140 -3.12 -16.32 -12.73
C TYR A 140 -4.44 -16.81 -12.10
N ILE A 141 -5.48 -15.98 -12.14
CA ILE A 141 -6.82 -16.37 -11.66
C ILE A 141 -7.52 -17.28 -12.68
N ASN A 142 -7.43 -16.97 -13.95
CA ASN A 142 -8.26 -17.59 -15.00
C ASN A 142 -7.57 -18.71 -15.78
N ASP A 143 -6.23 -18.70 -15.90
CA ASP A 143 -5.51 -19.61 -16.75
C ASP A 143 -4.77 -20.70 -15.97
N LYS A 144 -4.44 -21.80 -16.67
CA LYS A 144 -3.49 -22.79 -16.15
C LYS A 144 -2.14 -22.13 -15.89
N ARG A 145 -1.49 -22.51 -14.80
CA ARG A 145 -0.26 -21.93 -14.27
C ARG A 145 0.82 -21.68 -15.35
N ASN A 146 1.11 -22.66 -16.17
CA ASN A 146 2.15 -22.54 -17.20
C ASN A 146 1.86 -21.47 -18.27
N LYS A 147 0.58 -21.26 -18.62
CA LYS A 147 0.19 -20.17 -19.53
C LYS A 147 0.33 -18.80 -18.86
N ALA A 148 -0.08 -18.70 -17.60
CA ALA A 148 0.06 -17.48 -16.82
C ALA A 148 1.54 -17.12 -16.61
N ASP A 149 2.40 -18.10 -16.29
CA ASP A 149 3.84 -17.90 -16.12
C ASP A 149 4.48 -17.37 -17.40
N LYS A 150 4.15 -17.94 -18.56
CA LYS A 150 4.66 -17.47 -19.86
C LYS A 150 4.24 -16.01 -20.12
N PHE A 151 2.96 -15.70 -19.95
CA PHE A 151 2.42 -14.37 -20.14
C PHE A 151 3.08 -13.34 -19.18
N ALA A 152 3.27 -13.73 -17.91
CA ALA A 152 3.89 -12.88 -16.91
C ALA A 152 5.34 -12.54 -17.28
N LEU A 153 6.13 -13.52 -17.78
CA LEU A 153 7.50 -13.30 -18.23
C LEU A 153 7.57 -12.45 -19.52
N GLU A 154 6.61 -12.58 -20.43
CA GLU A 154 6.49 -11.73 -21.61
C GLU A 154 6.28 -10.25 -21.19
N LEU A 155 5.36 -9.99 -20.27
CA LEU A 155 5.12 -8.63 -19.76
C LEU A 155 6.31 -8.13 -18.94
N LEU A 156 6.98 -8.99 -18.17
CA LEU A 156 8.18 -8.60 -17.44
C LEU A 156 9.32 -8.23 -18.41
N THR A 157 9.49 -8.97 -19.52
CA THR A 157 10.46 -8.62 -20.55
C THR A 157 10.20 -7.24 -21.18
N LYS A 158 8.94 -6.88 -21.33
CA LYS A 158 8.54 -5.56 -21.83
C LYS A 158 8.75 -4.44 -20.78
N TYR A 159 8.56 -4.74 -19.49
CA TYR A 159 8.63 -3.76 -18.38
C TYR A 159 9.55 -4.23 -17.25
N PRO A 160 10.84 -4.54 -17.52
CA PRO A 160 11.69 -5.34 -16.64
C PRO A 160 12.07 -4.65 -15.31
N LEU A 161 12.02 -3.33 -15.25
CA LEU A 161 12.35 -2.52 -14.06
C LEU A 161 11.14 -1.80 -13.48
N ASN A 162 9.95 -2.07 -14.01
CA ASN A 162 8.74 -1.52 -13.42
C ASN A 162 8.37 -2.29 -12.15
N ILE A 163 8.34 -1.59 -11.03
CA ILE A 163 8.13 -2.17 -9.70
C ILE A 163 6.81 -2.95 -9.62
N LYS A 164 5.71 -2.43 -10.19
CA LYS A 164 4.40 -3.10 -10.13
C LYS A 164 4.37 -4.39 -10.93
N VAL A 165 4.94 -4.37 -12.12
CA VAL A 165 5.03 -5.57 -12.97
C VAL A 165 5.96 -6.60 -12.33
N LEU A 166 7.14 -6.18 -11.88
CA LEU A 166 8.12 -7.04 -11.22
C LEU A 166 7.52 -7.67 -9.96
N LEU A 167 6.86 -6.88 -9.12
CA LEU A 167 6.15 -7.35 -7.93
C LEU A 167 5.13 -8.44 -8.30
N SER A 168 4.27 -8.18 -9.29
CA SER A 168 3.21 -9.11 -9.70
C SER A 168 3.77 -10.45 -10.19
N VAL A 169 4.94 -10.45 -10.81
CA VAL A 169 5.62 -11.69 -11.26
C VAL A 169 6.34 -12.37 -10.11
N CYS A 170 7.11 -11.64 -9.31
CA CYS A 170 7.92 -12.17 -8.22
C CYS A 170 7.06 -12.85 -7.14
N TYR A 171 5.92 -12.27 -6.78
CA TYR A 171 4.99 -12.86 -5.81
C TYR A 171 4.38 -14.18 -6.27
N ARG A 172 4.40 -14.47 -7.56
CA ARG A 172 3.87 -15.69 -8.16
C ARG A 172 4.94 -16.69 -8.58
N CYS A 173 6.20 -16.37 -8.35
CA CYS A 173 7.29 -17.29 -8.60
C CYS A 173 7.14 -18.58 -7.80
N ALA A 174 7.22 -19.74 -8.45
CA ALA A 174 7.01 -21.04 -7.80
C ALA A 174 8.09 -22.09 -8.14
N SER A 175 9.03 -21.77 -9.02
CA SER A 175 10.07 -22.71 -9.40
C SER A 175 11.43 -22.03 -9.58
N LYS A 176 12.49 -22.85 -9.47
CA LYS A 176 13.87 -22.39 -9.70
C LYS A 176 14.08 -21.85 -11.10
N ASP A 177 13.47 -22.46 -12.09
CA ASP A 177 13.65 -22.05 -13.49
C ASP A 177 12.94 -20.72 -13.75
N GLN A 178 11.75 -20.54 -13.17
CA GLN A 178 11.04 -19.27 -13.22
C GLN A 178 11.85 -18.15 -12.54
N PHE A 179 12.39 -18.41 -11.36
CA PHE A 179 13.26 -17.44 -10.67
C PHE A 179 14.48 -17.06 -11.52
N LYS A 180 15.16 -18.05 -12.13
CA LYS A 180 16.31 -17.78 -13.00
C LYS A 180 15.93 -16.91 -14.19
N ALA A 181 14.78 -17.18 -14.83
CA ALA A 181 14.29 -16.35 -15.94
C ALA A 181 14.00 -14.90 -15.51
N ILE A 182 13.33 -14.72 -14.36
CA ILE A 182 13.08 -13.40 -13.78
C ILE A 182 14.39 -12.66 -13.51
N LEU A 183 15.35 -13.35 -12.89
CA LEU A 183 16.66 -12.78 -12.52
C LEU A 183 17.46 -12.36 -13.76
N GLU A 184 17.46 -13.16 -14.82
CA GLU A 184 18.13 -12.86 -16.08
C GLU A 184 17.54 -11.62 -16.77
N ILE A 185 16.21 -11.55 -16.89
CA ILE A 185 15.51 -10.40 -17.46
C ILE A 185 15.88 -9.12 -16.68
N TRP A 186 15.79 -9.18 -15.35
CA TRP A 186 16.10 -8.06 -14.48
C TRP A 186 17.57 -7.64 -14.57
N GLN A 187 18.53 -8.58 -14.50
CA GLN A 187 19.96 -8.28 -14.60
C GLN A 187 20.32 -7.65 -15.93
N THR A 188 19.72 -8.16 -17.02
CA THR A 188 19.93 -7.61 -18.37
C THR A 188 19.45 -6.17 -18.47
N ALA A 189 18.29 -5.88 -17.88
CA ALA A 189 17.74 -4.53 -17.86
C ALA A 189 18.57 -3.56 -17.01
N LEU A 190 19.06 -4.01 -15.86
CA LEU A 190 19.93 -3.18 -15.00
C LEU A 190 21.24 -2.78 -15.68
N LYS A 191 21.84 -3.69 -16.46
CA LYS A 191 23.09 -3.40 -17.21
C LYS A 191 22.89 -2.30 -18.26
N LYS A 192 21.68 -2.14 -18.79
CA LYS A 192 21.33 -1.13 -19.80
C LYS A 192 20.91 0.22 -19.21
N GLY A 193 20.66 0.30 -17.90
CA GLY A 193 20.12 1.50 -17.26
C GLY A 193 21.20 2.39 -16.63
N ASN A 194 21.03 3.72 -16.74
CA ASN A 194 21.99 4.71 -16.22
C ASN A 194 21.96 4.88 -14.67
N ASN A 195 20.94 4.37 -13.96
CA ASN A 195 20.77 4.47 -12.50
C ASN A 195 20.76 3.10 -11.82
N SER A 196 21.69 2.24 -12.19
CA SER A 196 21.71 0.83 -11.83
C SER A 196 21.67 0.56 -10.31
N ASN A 197 22.40 1.32 -9.50
CA ASN A 197 22.47 1.09 -8.05
C ASN A 197 21.13 1.40 -7.34
N LYS A 198 20.50 2.53 -7.68
CA LYS A 198 19.21 2.89 -7.09
C LYS A 198 18.11 1.91 -7.48
N LEU A 199 18.02 1.57 -8.76
CA LEU A 199 17.07 0.58 -9.28
C LEU A 199 17.34 -0.81 -8.69
N TYR A 200 18.61 -1.18 -8.51
CA TYR A 200 19.00 -2.41 -7.84
C TYR A 200 18.38 -2.47 -6.44
N VAL A 201 18.65 -1.48 -5.59
CA VAL A 201 18.17 -1.45 -4.21
C VAL A 201 16.64 -1.41 -4.14
N GLN A 202 15.97 -0.68 -5.03
CA GLN A 202 14.50 -0.60 -5.05
C GLN A 202 13.81 -1.89 -5.50
N THR A 203 14.46 -2.70 -6.31
CA THR A 203 13.86 -3.91 -6.91
C THR A 203 14.26 -5.20 -6.21
N VAL A 204 15.40 -5.22 -5.52
CA VAL A 204 15.91 -6.41 -4.80
C VAL A 204 14.90 -7.04 -3.84
N PRO A 205 14.10 -6.30 -3.03
CA PRO A 205 13.11 -6.92 -2.15
C PRO A 205 12.16 -7.86 -2.90
N HIS A 206 11.75 -7.49 -4.12
CA HIS A 206 10.87 -8.34 -4.94
C HIS A 206 11.58 -9.60 -5.45
N LEU A 207 12.85 -9.47 -5.84
CA LEU A 207 13.67 -10.62 -6.25
C LEU A 207 13.93 -11.58 -5.09
N VAL A 208 14.13 -11.05 -3.87
CA VAL A 208 14.26 -11.87 -2.65
C VAL A 208 12.98 -12.66 -2.40
N THR A 209 11.82 -12.05 -2.61
CA THR A 209 10.52 -12.76 -2.57
C THR A 209 10.51 -13.93 -3.54
N ALA A 210 10.85 -13.68 -4.80
CA ALA A 210 10.86 -14.72 -5.81
C ALA A 210 11.87 -15.82 -5.48
N ALA A 211 13.06 -15.47 -4.98
CA ALA A 211 14.08 -16.42 -4.53
C ALA A 211 13.59 -17.31 -3.39
N ALA A 212 12.98 -16.71 -2.37
CA ALA A 212 12.40 -17.45 -1.23
C ALA A 212 11.32 -18.44 -1.68
N ARG A 213 10.40 -18.00 -2.54
CA ARG A 213 9.33 -18.85 -3.09
C ARG A 213 9.86 -19.97 -3.99
N ALA A 214 10.98 -19.75 -4.65
CA ALA A 214 11.67 -20.75 -5.47
C ALA A 214 12.62 -21.66 -4.68
N ASN A 215 12.73 -21.51 -3.36
CA ASN A 215 13.73 -22.17 -2.50
C ASN A 215 15.20 -21.91 -2.97
N MET A 216 15.44 -20.70 -3.48
CA MET A 216 16.75 -20.19 -3.91
C MET A 216 17.31 -19.22 -2.85
N PHE A 217 17.38 -19.69 -1.59
CA PHE A 217 17.69 -18.84 -0.43
C PHE A 217 19.08 -18.20 -0.53
N LYS A 218 20.08 -18.92 -1.04
CA LYS A 218 21.44 -18.38 -1.20
C LYS A 218 21.44 -17.15 -2.10
N GLU A 219 20.80 -17.26 -3.24
CA GLU A 219 20.70 -16.15 -4.20
C GLU A 219 19.94 -14.96 -3.64
N GLY A 220 18.87 -15.22 -2.86
CA GLY A 220 18.12 -14.18 -2.15
C GLY A 220 18.99 -13.45 -1.12
N ILE A 221 19.78 -14.18 -0.33
CA ILE A 221 20.72 -13.62 0.64
C ILE A 221 21.79 -12.79 -0.06
N ASP A 222 22.40 -13.31 -1.15
CA ASP A 222 23.43 -12.61 -1.91
C ASP A 222 22.90 -11.28 -2.49
N LEU A 223 21.67 -11.27 -3.01
CA LEU A 223 21.00 -10.06 -3.50
C LEU A 223 20.80 -9.04 -2.37
N SER A 224 20.25 -9.47 -1.23
CA SER A 224 20.01 -8.61 -0.06
C SER A 224 21.32 -8.05 0.50
N PHE A 225 22.34 -8.90 0.65
CA PHE A 225 23.63 -8.47 1.16
C PHE A 225 24.28 -7.40 0.28
N LYS A 226 24.22 -7.58 -1.04
CA LYS A 226 24.73 -6.58 -1.99
C LYS A 226 23.95 -5.26 -1.91
N ALA A 227 22.62 -5.30 -1.77
CA ALA A 227 21.80 -4.09 -1.58
C ALA A 227 22.19 -3.38 -0.28
N SER A 228 22.31 -4.11 0.81
CA SER A 228 22.72 -3.58 2.12
C SER A 228 24.09 -2.92 2.08
N LEU A 229 25.06 -3.54 1.43
CA LEU A 229 26.38 -2.93 1.22
C LEU A 229 26.34 -1.62 0.44
N MET A 230 25.51 -1.54 -0.59
CA MET A 230 25.33 -0.30 -1.36
C MET A 230 24.77 0.85 -0.52
N ILE A 231 23.83 0.53 0.40
CA ILE A 231 23.24 1.51 1.33
C ILE A 231 24.28 1.93 2.37
N LEU A 232 24.94 0.96 3.02
CA LEU A 232 25.96 1.22 4.05
C LEU A 232 27.15 2.01 3.51
N GLN A 233 27.57 1.74 2.28
CA GLN A 233 28.63 2.47 1.58
C GLN A 233 28.18 3.83 1.00
N LYS A 234 26.95 4.27 1.33
CA LYS A 234 26.33 5.50 0.82
C LYS A 234 26.33 5.62 -0.73
N LYS A 235 26.45 4.50 -1.43
CA LYS A 235 26.33 4.46 -2.91
C LYS A 235 24.90 4.69 -3.38
N VAL A 236 23.94 4.42 -2.50
CA VAL A 236 22.52 4.74 -2.70
C VAL A 236 22.02 5.41 -1.44
N ILE A 237 21.57 6.63 -1.58
CA ILE A 237 20.81 7.31 -0.53
C ILE A 237 19.35 6.96 -0.83
N LEU A 238 18.74 6.16 0.05
CA LEU A 238 17.31 5.98 0.05
C LEU A 238 16.69 7.30 0.53
N THR A 239 16.43 8.21 -0.39
CA THR A 239 15.49 9.27 -0.08
C THR A 239 14.14 8.58 0.08
N LYS A 240 13.78 8.25 1.33
CA LYS A 240 12.38 8.06 1.65
C LYS A 240 11.73 9.38 1.24
N PHE A 241 10.94 9.38 0.16
CA PHE A 241 10.08 10.51 -0.11
C PHE A 241 9.33 10.76 1.20
N PRO A 242 9.30 12.00 1.72
CA PRO A 242 8.50 12.27 2.89
C PRO A 242 7.08 11.83 2.53
N LYS A 243 6.65 10.69 3.07
CA LYS A 243 5.27 10.21 3.02
C LYS A 243 4.35 11.13 3.84
N SER A 244 4.84 12.34 4.09
CA SER A 244 4.34 13.36 5.01
C SER A 244 2.89 13.78 4.79
N LEU A 245 2.31 13.55 3.61
CA LEU A 245 0.88 13.80 3.38
C LEU A 245 -0.01 12.62 3.80
N ARG A 246 0.49 11.40 3.77
CA ARG A 246 -0.27 10.21 4.17
C ARG A 246 -0.43 10.11 5.69
N ASN A 247 0.61 10.46 6.44
CA ASN A 247 0.62 10.33 7.90
C ASN A 247 -0.07 11.47 8.66
N LYS A 248 -0.50 12.52 7.98
CA LYS A 248 -1.19 13.67 8.61
C LYS A 248 -2.56 13.32 9.19
N TYR A 249 -3.14 12.25 8.72
CA TYR A 249 -4.47 11.76 9.14
C TYR A 249 -4.37 10.40 9.84
N SER A 250 -3.17 9.99 10.24
CA SER A 250 -2.97 8.77 11.01
C SER A 250 -3.78 8.78 12.31
N ASP A 251 -3.89 9.93 12.98
CA ASP A 251 -4.69 10.05 14.21
C ASP A 251 -6.18 9.76 13.97
N ILE A 252 -6.70 10.20 12.81
CA ILE A 252 -8.09 9.89 12.41
C ILE A 252 -8.18 8.41 12.05
N ALA A 253 -7.22 7.87 11.29
CA ALA A 253 -7.21 6.47 10.92
C ALA A 253 -7.12 5.56 12.16
N ILE A 254 -6.31 5.91 13.17
CA ILE A 254 -6.25 5.19 14.45
C ILE A 254 -7.61 5.14 15.14
N ARG A 255 -8.32 6.26 15.20
CA ARG A 255 -9.67 6.30 15.81
C ARG A 255 -10.68 5.46 15.04
N ASP A 256 -10.69 5.61 13.73
CA ASP A 256 -11.60 4.86 12.86
C ASP A 256 -11.32 3.36 12.91
N ILE A 257 -10.04 2.93 12.97
CA ILE A 257 -9.65 1.54 13.20
C ILE A 257 -10.21 1.04 14.54
N CYS A 258 -10.02 1.80 15.61
CA CYS A 258 -10.53 1.43 16.94
C CYS A 258 -12.07 1.34 16.93
N GLU A 259 -12.77 2.25 16.25
CA GLU A 259 -14.22 2.23 16.10
C GLU A 259 -14.70 0.96 15.40
N VAL A 260 -14.08 0.60 14.27
CA VAL A 260 -14.43 -0.61 13.51
C VAL A 260 -14.22 -1.87 14.34
N PHE A 261 -13.05 -2.04 14.96
CA PHE A 261 -12.77 -3.23 15.77
C PHE A 261 -13.68 -3.32 16.99
N ASN A 262 -13.99 -2.20 17.65
CA ASN A 262 -14.93 -2.17 18.75
C ASN A 262 -16.37 -2.56 18.30
N SER A 263 -16.77 -2.13 17.10
CA SER A 263 -18.09 -2.47 16.55
C SER A 263 -18.23 -3.95 16.21
N CYS A 264 -17.20 -4.58 15.65
CA CYS A 264 -17.20 -6.00 15.32
C CYS A 264 -16.71 -6.89 16.48
N LYS A 265 -16.30 -6.31 17.61
CA LYS A 265 -15.85 -7.01 18.83
C LYS A 265 -14.68 -7.97 18.60
N VAL A 266 -13.80 -7.66 17.66
CA VAL A 266 -12.58 -8.43 17.42
C VAL A 266 -11.44 -7.79 18.21
N PRO A 267 -10.81 -8.52 19.16
CA PRO A 267 -9.65 -8.04 19.89
C PRO A 267 -8.46 -7.79 18.94
N PHE A 268 -7.82 -6.65 19.08
CA PHE A 268 -6.68 -6.25 18.27
C PHE A 268 -5.64 -5.49 19.10
N PHE A 269 -4.46 -5.32 18.56
CA PHE A 269 -3.41 -4.46 19.09
C PHE A 269 -2.65 -3.79 17.94
N PHE A 270 -2.06 -2.62 18.17
CA PHE A 270 -1.12 -2.06 17.21
C PHE A 270 0.23 -2.75 17.34
N ALA A 271 0.85 -3.06 16.21
CA ALA A 271 2.07 -3.85 16.11
C ALA A 271 3.20 -3.04 15.45
N ALA A 272 4.33 -3.65 15.28
CA ALA A 272 5.48 -3.20 14.47
C ALA A 272 5.77 -1.70 14.58
N GLY A 273 5.83 -0.96 13.45
CA GLY A 273 6.13 0.47 13.39
C GLY A 273 5.14 1.34 14.15
N THR A 274 3.87 0.97 14.13
CA THR A 274 2.84 1.68 14.89
C THR A 274 3.03 1.55 16.40
N ALA A 275 3.34 0.34 16.89
CA ALA A 275 3.67 0.13 18.30
C ALA A 275 4.94 0.91 18.71
N LEU A 276 5.99 0.88 17.87
CA LEU A 276 7.20 1.66 18.08
C LEU A 276 6.90 3.15 18.24
N GLY A 277 6.05 3.71 17.37
CA GLY A 277 5.67 5.12 17.43
C GLY A 277 4.99 5.49 18.73
N PHE A 278 3.98 4.73 19.14
CA PHE A 278 3.26 4.99 20.40
C PHE A 278 4.14 4.82 21.64
N ILE A 279 4.99 3.81 21.67
CA ILE A 279 5.86 3.54 22.83
C ILE A 279 6.99 4.55 22.92
N ARG A 280 7.61 4.94 21.80
CA ARG A 280 8.76 5.85 21.79
C ARG A 280 8.38 7.32 21.78
N GLU A 281 7.33 7.70 21.01
CA GLU A 281 6.99 9.08 20.73
C GLU A 281 5.58 9.49 21.16
N GLY A 282 4.78 8.53 21.67
CA GLY A 282 3.40 8.76 22.06
C GLY A 282 2.46 9.06 20.89
N LYS A 283 2.88 8.79 19.64
CA LYS A 283 2.13 9.04 18.41
C LYS A 283 2.62 8.13 17.29
N VAL A 284 1.91 8.06 16.18
CA VAL A 284 2.39 7.43 14.96
C VAL A 284 3.64 8.15 14.45
N LEU A 285 4.65 7.41 14.00
CA LEU A 285 5.90 7.98 13.50
C LEU A 285 5.67 8.82 12.25
N GLU A 286 6.29 10.01 12.17
CA GLU A 286 6.10 10.92 11.04
C GLU A 286 6.62 10.35 9.70
N HIS A 287 7.56 9.43 9.75
CA HIS A 287 8.16 8.79 8.58
C HIS A 287 7.58 7.40 8.29
N ASP A 288 6.72 6.89 9.16
CA ASP A 288 6.03 5.62 8.93
C ASP A 288 4.94 5.78 7.86
N ALA A 289 4.75 4.75 7.09
CA ALA A 289 3.94 4.84 5.88
C ALA A 289 2.59 4.18 6.02
N ASP A 290 2.50 3.29 6.98
CA ASP A 290 1.42 2.36 7.21
C ASP A 290 1.10 2.29 8.71
N ILE A 291 -0.05 1.74 9.00
CA ILE A 291 -0.51 1.43 10.34
C ILE A 291 -0.57 -0.09 10.45
N ASP A 292 0.25 -0.64 11.33
CA ASP A 292 0.34 -2.06 11.57
C ASP A 292 -0.62 -2.49 12.68
N VAL A 293 -1.51 -3.43 12.38
CA VAL A 293 -2.47 -4.01 13.33
C VAL A 293 -2.20 -5.50 13.48
N GLY A 294 -2.16 -5.97 14.71
CA GLY A 294 -2.03 -7.39 15.05
C GLY A 294 -3.34 -7.95 15.59
N ILE A 295 -3.68 -9.17 15.18
CA ILE A 295 -4.77 -9.96 15.75
C ILE A 295 -4.24 -11.34 16.08
N MET A 296 -4.49 -11.80 17.29
CA MET A 296 -4.10 -13.15 17.69
C MET A 296 -4.92 -14.19 16.92
N GLU A 297 -4.30 -15.31 16.55
CA GLU A 297 -4.95 -16.36 15.74
C GLU A 297 -6.28 -16.83 16.30
N LYS A 298 -6.40 -16.95 17.62
CA LYS A 298 -7.64 -17.35 18.30
C LYS A 298 -8.80 -16.38 18.07
N ASP A 299 -8.50 -15.11 17.74
CA ASP A 299 -9.47 -14.04 17.52
C ASP A 299 -9.56 -13.67 16.03
N TRP A 300 -8.82 -14.38 15.17
CA TRP A 300 -8.77 -14.11 13.74
C TRP A 300 -10.07 -14.55 13.04
N ALA A 301 -10.82 -13.58 12.58
CA ALA A 301 -12.08 -13.77 11.87
C ALA A 301 -12.11 -12.92 10.59
N ALA A 302 -11.37 -13.36 9.56
CA ALA A 302 -11.10 -12.58 8.35
C ALA A 302 -12.37 -12.02 7.71
N ASP A 303 -13.41 -12.83 7.56
CA ASP A 303 -14.67 -12.41 6.92
C ASP A 303 -15.39 -11.32 7.73
N ILE A 304 -15.39 -11.44 9.07
CA ILE A 304 -16.01 -10.44 9.96
C ILE A 304 -15.22 -9.13 9.89
N ILE A 305 -13.89 -9.21 9.89
CA ILE A 305 -13.00 -8.05 9.82
C ILE A 305 -13.19 -7.34 8.48
N MET A 306 -13.11 -8.07 7.38
CA MET A 306 -13.26 -7.49 6.04
C MET A 306 -14.64 -6.87 5.84
N ASP A 307 -15.71 -7.52 6.30
CA ASP A 307 -17.07 -6.97 6.22
C ASP A 307 -17.23 -5.70 7.06
N ALA A 308 -16.70 -5.67 8.28
CA ALA A 308 -16.75 -4.49 9.14
C ALA A 308 -16.03 -3.29 8.51
N PHE A 309 -14.83 -3.50 7.99
CA PHE A 309 -14.08 -2.43 7.31
C PHE A 309 -14.71 -2.01 5.97
N ASN A 310 -15.31 -2.95 5.22
CA ASN A 310 -15.98 -2.66 3.96
C ASN A 310 -17.26 -1.83 4.15
N ARG A 311 -17.91 -1.94 5.31
CA ARG A 311 -19.08 -1.11 5.65
C ARG A 311 -18.70 0.29 6.12
N HIS A 312 -17.48 0.49 6.59
CA HIS A 312 -17.05 1.79 7.08
C HIS A 312 -16.64 2.70 5.90
N PRO A 313 -17.19 3.93 5.79
CA PRO A 313 -17.02 4.77 4.58
C PRO A 313 -15.59 5.28 4.38
N HIS A 314 -14.73 5.19 5.37
CA HIS A 314 -13.36 5.70 5.31
C HIS A 314 -12.33 4.67 4.89
N PHE A 315 -12.70 3.40 4.75
CA PHE A 315 -11.74 2.36 4.36
C PHE A 315 -12.05 1.77 2.99
N LEU A 316 -10.99 1.43 2.29
CA LEU A 316 -11.02 0.60 1.10
C LEU A 316 -10.19 -0.65 1.38
N LEU A 317 -10.80 -1.81 1.21
CA LEU A 317 -10.08 -3.09 1.23
C LEU A 317 -9.17 -3.17 0.00
N GLU A 318 -7.91 -3.50 0.21
CA GLU A 318 -7.06 -3.98 -0.86
C GLU A 318 -7.48 -5.40 -1.24
N GLU A 319 -7.24 -5.77 -2.49
CA GLU A 319 -7.58 -7.13 -2.93
C GLU A 319 -6.82 -8.17 -2.10
N PRO A 320 -7.53 -9.15 -1.52
CA PRO A 320 -6.88 -10.23 -0.81
C PRO A 320 -5.97 -10.98 -1.80
N HIS A 321 -4.67 -11.00 -1.53
CA HIS A 321 -3.77 -11.83 -2.29
C HIS A 321 -3.85 -13.26 -1.72
N PRO A 322 -4.09 -14.32 -2.55
CA PRO A 322 -4.22 -15.69 -2.04
C PRO A 322 -3.06 -16.17 -1.18
N ASP A 323 -1.87 -15.65 -1.47
CA ASP A 323 -0.63 -16.00 -0.77
C ASP A 323 -0.25 -14.95 0.30
N ASN A 324 -1.07 -13.93 0.54
CA ASN A 324 -0.79 -12.91 1.54
C ASN A 324 -1.68 -13.13 2.78
N PRO A 325 -1.10 -13.54 3.90
CA PRO A 325 -1.87 -13.83 5.12
C PRO A 325 -2.32 -12.56 5.87
N LYS A 326 -2.13 -11.37 5.30
CA LYS A 326 -2.55 -10.10 5.86
C LYS A 326 -3.78 -9.54 5.14
N ILE A 327 -4.57 -8.75 5.84
CA ILE A 327 -5.62 -7.92 5.23
C ILE A 327 -5.04 -6.52 5.03
N GLY A 328 -4.96 -6.07 3.78
CA GLY A 328 -4.53 -4.72 3.42
C GLY A 328 -5.72 -3.78 3.29
N LEU A 329 -5.58 -2.57 3.79
CA LEU A 329 -6.59 -1.52 3.74
C LEU A 329 -5.94 -0.18 3.37
N VAL A 330 -6.73 0.71 2.80
CA VAL A 330 -6.36 2.11 2.64
C VAL A 330 -7.42 2.97 3.32
N HIS A 331 -7.00 3.84 4.22
CA HIS A 331 -7.87 4.84 4.82
C HIS A 331 -8.04 6.04 3.88
N CYS A 332 -9.21 6.66 3.84
CA CYS A 332 -9.50 7.83 2.99
C CYS A 332 -8.55 9.02 3.25
N GLY A 333 -7.95 9.11 4.43
CA GLY A 333 -6.88 10.04 4.76
C GLY A 333 -5.51 9.69 4.13
N GLY A 334 -5.41 8.56 3.44
CA GLY A 334 -4.22 8.13 2.70
C GLY A 334 -3.25 7.26 3.51
N ALA A 335 -3.60 6.83 4.73
CA ALA A 335 -2.83 5.85 5.48
C ALA A 335 -3.07 4.45 4.89
N ASP A 336 -2.00 3.73 4.59
CA ASP A 336 -2.05 2.31 4.31
C ASP A 336 -2.14 1.55 5.65
N ILE A 337 -2.91 0.47 5.73
CA ILE A 337 -3.11 -0.30 6.97
C ILE A 337 -2.90 -1.76 6.66
N ASP A 338 -2.08 -2.40 7.46
CA ASP A 338 -1.79 -3.81 7.37
C ASP A 338 -2.31 -4.54 8.63
N ILE A 339 -3.24 -5.49 8.46
CA ILE A 339 -3.75 -6.31 9.55
C ILE A 339 -3.12 -7.69 9.45
N PHE A 340 -2.30 -8.03 10.44
CA PHE A 340 -1.56 -9.27 10.51
C PHE A 340 -2.20 -10.27 11.46
N ARG A 341 -2.23 -11.56 11.06
CA ARG A 341 -2.53 -12.66 11.95
C ARG A 341 -1.27 -13.09 12.70
N PHE A 342 -1.30 -13.00 14.03
CA PHE A 342 -0.26 -13.50 14.91
C PHE A 342 -0.65 -14.91 15.39
N TYR A 343 0.15 -15.90 15.06
CA TYR A 343 -0.06 -17.29 15.43
C TYR A 343 1.09 -17.81 16.27
N LYS A 344 0.76 -18.76 17.15
CA LYS A 344 1.73 -19.38 18.05
C LYS A 344 2.29 -20.65 17.41
N GLU A 345 3.62 -20.75 17.42
CA GLU A 345 4.34 -21.97 17.07
C GLU A 345 5.43 -22.21 18.09
N ASN A 346 5.39 -23.34 18.78
CA ASN A 346 6.20 -23.62 19.96
C ASN A 346 6.08 -22.50 21.01
N ASP A 347 7.20 -21.93 21.46
CA ASP A 347 7.27 -20.87 22.46
C ASP A 347 7.45 -19.48 21.83
N SER A 348 6.91 -19.25 20.65
CA SER A 348 7.05 -17.99 19.95
C SER A 348 5.76 -17.62 19.20
N PHE A 349 5.55 -16.30 19.05
CA PHE A 349 4.58 -15.78 18.11
C PHE A 349 5.23 -15.47 16.77
N TYR A 350 4.48 -15.68 15.71
CA TYR A 350 4.88 -15.40 14.34
C TYR A 350 3.79 -14.63 13.63
N HIS A 351 4.22 -13.75 12.72
CA HIS A 351 3.34 -13.14 11.72
C HIS A 351 4.07 -13.03 10.39
N ASN A 352 3.33 -13.01 9.31
CA ASN A 352 3.88 -12.99 7.96
C ASN A 352 3.52 -11.68 7.27
N GLY A 353 4.51 -11.07 6.62
CA GLY A 353 4.33 -9.95 5.70
C GLY A 353 4.84 -10.33 4.32
N GLY A 354 3.94 -10.82 3.47
CA GLY A 354 4.33 -11.30 2.15
C GLY A 354 5.27 -12.51 2.23
N PHE A 355 6.54 -12.29 2.02
CA PHE A 355 7.57 -13.34 1.99
C PHE A 355 8.46 -13.39 3.24
N VAL A 356 8.26 -12.47 4.17
CA VAL A 356 8.98 -12.44 5.44
C VAL A 356 8.09 -12.98 6.55
N ARG A 357 8.70 -13.75 7.42
CA ARG A 357 8.09 -14.28 8.61
C ARG A 357 8.87 -13.75 9.81
N TRP A 358 8.26 -12.86 10.57
CA TRP A 358 8.86 -12.33 11.79
C TRP A 358 8.52 -13.20 12.99
N LYS A 359 9.48 -13.33 13.87
CA LYS A 359 9.39 -14.11 15.10
C LYS A 359 9.49 -13.19 16.31
N ASN A 360 8.58 -13.34 17.26
CA ASN A 360 8.64 -12.68 18.55
C ASN A 360 8.53 -13.70 19.68
N SER A 361 9.17 -13.42 20.79
CA SER A 361 8.86 -14.12 22.04
C SER A 361 7.39 -13.97 22.39
N ILE A 362 6.85 -14.87 23.20
CA ILE A 362 5.49 -14.73 23.74
C ILE A 362 5.39 -13.40 24.50
N PHE A 363 4.37 -12.62 24.17
CA PHE A 363 4.05 -11.36 24.81
C PHE A 363 2.55 -11.30 25.15
N ASN A 364 2.22 -10.47 26.12
CA ASN A 364 0.84 -10.05 26.40
C ASN A 364 0.54 -8.72 25.70
N THR A 365 -0.66 -8.22 25.86
CA THR A 365 -1.02 -6.88 25.41
C THR A 365 -1.43 -6.01 26.60
N LYS A 366 -1.05 -4.74 26.58
CA LYS A 366 -1.38 -3.75 27.59
C LYS A 366 -2.19 -2.61 26.97
N LYS A 367 -3.19 -2.13 27.71
CA LYS A 367 -4.09 -1.05 27.26
C LYS A 367 -3.37 0.29 27.24
N TYR A 368 -3.61 1.05 26.19
CA TYR A 368 -3.15 2.41 25.95
C TYR A 368 -4.30 3.30 25.55
N SER A 369 -4.12 4.62 25.67
CA SER A 369 -5.08 5.63 25.25
C SER A 369 -4.38 6.72 24.44
N PHE A 370 -4.97 7.12 23.33
CA PHE A 370 -4.49 8.21 22.50
C PHE A 370 -5.68 8.92 21.84
N ASP A 371 -5.75 10.23 21.96
CA ASP A 371 -6.78 11.10 21.34
C ASP A 371 -8.22 10.51 21.40
N ARG A 372 -8.63 10.07 22.61
CA ARG A 372 -9.93 9.43 22.92
C ARG A 372 -10.13 8.01 22.36
N ALA A 373 -9.14 7.44 21.66
CA ALA A 373 -9.14 6.04 21.30
C ALA A 373 -8.45 5.20 22.37
N GLU A 374 -8.98 4.01 22.62
CA GLU A 374 -8.38 3.01 23.49
C GLU A 374 -7.99 1.80 22.63
N PHE A 375 -6.79 1.29 22.81
CA PHE A 375 -6.25 0.16 22.08
C PHE A 375 -5.19 -0.57 22.90
N PHE A 376 -4.63 -1.62 22.37
CA PHE A 376 -3.60 -2.42 23.03
C PHE A 376 -2.26 -2.34 22.28
N LEU A 377 -1.16 -2.47 23.04
CA LEU A 377 0.20 -2.59 22.53
C LEU A 377 0.87 -3.83 23.15
N PRO A 378 1.89 -4.43 22.49
CA PRO A 378 2.65 -5.56 23.04
C PRO A 378 3.30 -5.22 24.38
N ASP A 379 3.28 -6.20 25.31
CA ASP A 379 3.86 -6.08 26.66
C ASP A 379 4.60 -7.37 27.04
N PRO A 380 5.88 -7.32 27.45
CA PRO A 380 6.70 -6.14 27.66
C PRO A 380 7.19 -5.49 26.37
N ALA A 381 6.90 -4.19 26.24
CA ALA A 381 7.18 -3.43 25.04
C ALA A 381 8.66 -3.37 24.66
N ASP A 382 9.56 -3.22 25.66
CA ASP A 382 11.01 -3.14 25.42
C ASP A 382 11.53 -4.42 24.76
N LYS A 383 11.08 -5.60 25.22
CA LYS A 383 11.46 -6.87 24.63
C LYS A 383 10.94 -7.01 23.20
N TYR A 384 9.65 -6.74 22.97
CA TYR A 384 9.04 -6.82 21.66
C TYR A 384 9.74 -5.90 20.65
N LEU A 385 10.00 -4.65 21.03
CA LEU A 385 10.64 -3.68 20.14
C LEU A 385 12.13 -3.99 19.91
N THR A 386 12.83 -4.53 20.92
CA THR A 386 14.22 -4.96 20.74
C THR A 386 14.34 -6.12 19.76
N GLU A 387 13.40 -7.07 19.81
CA GLU A 387 13.37 -8.20 18.87
C GLU A 387 13.09 -7.72 17.42
N ASN A 388 12.27 -6.70 17.23
CA ASN A 388 11.91 -6.21 15.89
C ASN A 388 12.89 -5.18 15.34
N TYR A 389 13.49 -4.32 16.20
CA TYR A 389 14.23 -3.13 15.78
C TYR A 389 15.62 -2.99 16.37
N GLY A 390 16.07 -3.95 17.20
CA GLY A 390 17.35 -3.84 17.90
C GLY A 390 17.37 -2.64 18.83
N ASN A 391 18.22 -1.66 18.58
CA ASN A 391 18.31 -0.44 19.40
C ASN A 391 17.19 0.56 19.05
N TRP A 392 15.95 0.18 19.26
CA TRP A 392 14.74 0.92 18.91
C TRP A 392 14.60 2.31 19.57
N LYS A 393 15.33 2.56 20.68
CA LYS A 393 15.31 3.85 21.40
C LYS A 393 15.95 4.97 20.59
N LEU A 394 16.88 4.63 19.69
CA LEU A 394 17.49 5.58 18.79
C LEU A 394 16.74 5.58 17.44
N PRO A 395 16.23 6.73 17.00
CA PRO A 395 15.59 6.81 15.69
C PRO A 395 16.55 6.45 14.55
N ASP A 396 16.16 5.49 13.75
CA ASP A 396 16.83 5.17 12.49
C ASP A 396 15.87 5.37 11.30
N PRO A 397 15.91 6.53 10.64
CA PRO A 397 15.05 6.83 9.50
C PRO A 397 15.32 5.94 8.26
N GLN A 398 16.43 5.20 8.25
CA GLN A 398 16.81 4.31 7.15
C GLN A 398 16.53 2.84 7.47
N PHE A 399 15.97 2.55 8.65
CA PHE A 399 15.62 1.18 9.01
C PHE A 399 14.66 0.59 7.97
N ASP A 400 14.97 -0.62 7.54
CA ASP A 400 14.16 -1.41 6.62
C ASP A 400 13.96 -2.80 7.24
N ALA A 401 12.71 -3.10 7.60
CA ALA A 401 12.34 -4.33 8.29
C ALA A 401 12.65 -5.60 7.47
N PHE A 402 12.73 -5.49 6.14
CA PHE A 402 13.05 -6.62 5.28
C PHE A 402 14.56 -6.88 5.16
N LEU A 403 15.38 -5.88 5.46
CA LEU A 403 16.83 -5.96 5.32
C LEU A 403 17.55 -6.07 6.66
N TYR A 404 17.00 -5.49 7.72
CA TYR A 404 17.72 -5.29 8.98
C TYR A 404 17.00 -5.77 10.23
N ALA A 405 15.75 -6.26 10.13
CA ALA A 405 15.06 -6.78 11.31
C ALA A 405 15.87 -7.92 11.96
N PRO A 406 16.08 -7.89 13.28
CA PRO A 406 16.88 -8.91 13.98
C PRO A 406 16.19 -10.28 14.08
N ASN A 407 14.88 -10.36 13.89
CA ASN A 407 14.01 -11.52 14.12
C ASN A 407 13.54 -12.23 12.84
#